data_f6e172e61ed82e2198ba793c946a2263
#
_entry.id   f6e172e61ed82e2198ba793c946a2263
#
_cell.length_a   1.000
_cell.length_b   1.000
_cell.length_c   1.000
_cell.angle_alpha   90.00
_cell.angle_beta   90.00
_cell.angle_gamma   90.00
#
_symmetry.space_group_name_H-M   'P 1'
#
loop_
_entity.id
_entity.type
_entity.pdbx_description
1 polymer ?
#
loop_
_entity_poly.entity_id
_entity_poly.type
_entity_poly.pdbx_seq_one_letter_code
_entity_poly.pdbx_strand_id
1 'polypeptide(L)'
;NAKTQFYPNINLVAFAGLSSIGLNRLIGSDSLQWGVGPALRLPIFEGGRLRANLRGKTADLDAAVESYNASVLDAVHDVADQVASARSITRQQTEQQAAQKSAESAYGIAVQRYKAGLGNYLNVLTAETNVLVQRRQAVDLAARALDVQVGLARAVGGGYTAAALPVQQVAGE
;
A
#
# COMPACT_ATOMS: atom_id res chain seq x y z
N ASN A 1 -11.88 -17.52 20.86
CA ASN A 1 -12.99 -18.31 20.28
C ASN A 1 -14.28 -18.08 21.08
N ALA A 2 -15.26 -17.32 20.50
CA ALA A 2 -16.54 -17.03 21.18
C ALA A 2 -17.41 -18.31 21.36
N LYS A 3 -17.27 -19.28 20.45
CA LYS A 3 -17.99 -20.55 20.52
C LYS A 3 -17.53 -21.42 21.69
N THR A 4 -16.27 -21.35 22.14
CA THR A 4 -15.77 -22.16 23.25
C THR A 4 -16.33 -21.72 24.60
N GLN A 5 -16.85 -20.50 24.70
CA GLN A 5 -17.48 -20.01 25.93
C GLN A 5 -18.82 -20.68 26.26
N PHE A 6 -19.38 -21.45 25.35
CA PHE A 6 -20.59 -22.27 25.60
C PHE A 6 -20.29 -23.63 26.24
N TYR A 7 -19.02 -24.03 26.26
CA TYR A 7 -18.61 -25.30 26.87
C TYR A 7 -18.15 -25.11 28.31
N PRO A 8 -18.27 -26.16 29.14
CA PRO A 8 -17.76 -26.15 30.50
C PRO A 8 -16.26 -25.86 30.50
N ASN A 9 -15.83 -24.96 31.38
CA ASN A 9 -14.40 -24.73 31.62
C ASN A 9 -13.96 -25.52 32.83
N ILE A 10 -13.00 -26.43 32.63
CA ILE A 10 -12.42 -27.29 33.67
C ILE A 10 -11.00 -26.80 33.91
N ASN A 11 -10.76 -26.23 35.08
CA ASN A 11 -9.45 -25.82 35.55
C ASN A 11 -8.95 -26.69 36.69
N LEU A 12 -7.68 -27.02 36.66
CA LEU A 12 -7.01 -27.62 37.82
C LEU A 12 -6.38 -26.46 38.61
N VAL A 13 -6.80 -26.32 39.87
CA VAL A 13 -6.23 -25.33 40.78
C VAL A 13 -5.39 -26.04 41.81
N ALA A 14 -4.13 -25.64 41.91
CA ALA A 14 -3.22 -26.10 42.95
C ALA A 14 -2.70 -24.89 43.72
N PHE A 15 -2.67 -24.98 45.03
CA PHE A 15 -2.04 -24.01 45.90
C PHE A 15 -1.12 -24.68 46.91
N ALA A 16 -0.04 -24.02 47.23
CA ALA A 16 0.84 -24.37 48.34
C ALA A 16 1.21 -23.08 49.07
N GLY A 17 1.14 -23.07 50.35
CA GLY A 17 1.45 -21.93 51.18
C GLY A 17 1.75 -22.31 52.62
N LEU A 18 2.30 -21.38 53.38
CA LEU A 18 2.53 -21.48 54.81
C LEU A 18 1.51 -20.60 55.53
N SER A 19 0.75 -21.19 56.48
CA SER A 19 -0.21 -20.44 57.29
C SER A 19 0.07 -20.72 58.74
N SER A 20 0.36 -19.68 59.55
CA SER A 20 0.65 -19.81 60.97
C SER A 20 0.09 -18.62 61.76
N ILE A 21 -0.36 -18.90 62.96
CA ILE A 21 -0.73 -17.88 63.95
C ILE A 21 0.53 -17.58 64.79
N GLY A 22 1.28 -16.51 64.35
CA GLY A 22 2.51 -16.06 65.01
C GLY A 22 3.78 -16.39 64.21
N LEU A 23 4.77 -15.47 64.28
CA LEU A 23 6.01 -15.51 63.49
C LEU A 23 6.94 -16.68 63.87
N ASN A 24 6.87 -17.19 65.07
CA ASN A 24 7.73 -18.23 65.62
C ASN A 24 7.33 -19.65 65.17
N ARG A 25 6.17 -19.83 64.50
CA ARG A 25 5.72 -21.13 63.97
C ARG A 25 5.59 -21.17 62.46
N LEU A 26 6.09 -20.14 61.78
CA LEU A 26 5.90 -19.98 60.33
C LEU A 26 6.68 -21.02 59.51
N ILE A 27 7.76 -21.58 60.05
CA ILE A 27 8.67 -22.52 59.41
C ILE A 27 8.49 -23.98 59.91
N GLY A 28 7.42 -24.25 60.68
CA GLY A 28 7.11 -25.57 61.13
C GLY A 28 6.38 -26.45 60.12
N SER A 29 6.55 -27.74 60.16
CA SER A 29 5.84 -28.71 59.32
C SER A 29 4.30 -28.60 59.41
N ASP A 30 3.80 -28.09 60.52
CA ASP A 30 2.38 -27.88 60.80
C ASP A 30 1.79 -26.62 60.13
N SER A 31 2.65 -25.79 59.48
CA SER A 31 2.24 -24.56 58.83
C SER A 31 2.02 -24.75 57.32
N LEU A 32 2.39 -25.91 56.74
CA LEU A 32 2.29 -26.18 55.32
C LEU A 32 0.84 -26.52 54.95
N GLN A 33 0.25 -25.64 54.14
CA GLN A 33 -1.04 -25.89 53.50
C GLN A 33 -0.84 -26.10 52.00
N TRP A 34 -1.40 -27.18 51.53
CA TRP A 34 -1.44 -27.43 50.11
C TRP A 34 -2.79 -28.03 49.73
N GLY A 35 -3.21 -27.77 48.50
CA GLY A 35 -4.41 -28.36 47.98
C GLY A 35 -4.41 -28.38 46.48
N VAL A 36 -4.97 -29.42 45.92
CA VAL A 36 -5.19 -29.61 44.47
C VAL A 36 -6.63 -29.99 44.29
N GLY A 37 -7.30 -29.27 43.40
CA GLY A 37 -8.71 -29.54 43.11
C GLY A 37 -9.15 -29.14 41.73
N PRO A 38 -10.07 -29.87 41.07
CA PRO A 38 -10.69 -29.44 39.83
C PRO A 38 -11.71 -28.35 40.14
N ALA A 39 -11.64 -27.23 39.35
CA ALA A 39 -12.64 -26.20 39.36
C ALA A 39 -13.44 -26.26 38.06
N LEU A 40 -14.73 -26.56 38.16
CA LEU A 40 -15.66 -26.62 37.02
C LEU A 40 -16.50 -25.35 36.99
N ARG A 41 -16.44 -24.62 35.89
CA ARG A 41 -17.34 -23.48 35.61
C ARG A 41 -18.27 -23.83 34.45
N LEU A 42 -19.57 -23.97 34.75
CA LEU A 42 -20.60 -24.22 33.76
C LEU A 42 -21.52 -23.01 33.66
N PRO A 43 -21.58 -22.30 32.49
CA PRO A 43 -22.47 -21.14 32.28
C PRO A 43 -23.90 -21.63 32.00
N ILE A 44 -24.72 -21.82 33.07
CA ILE A 44 -26.09 -22.35 32.94
C ILE A 44 -27.09 -21.23 32.63
N PHE A 45 -26.94 -20.06 33.26
CA PHE A 45 -27.79 -18.89 33.08
C PHE A 45 -26.94 -17.65 32.82
N GLU A 46 -26.85 -17.25 31.55
CA GLU A 46 -26.06 -16.10 31.11
C GLU A 46 -26.92 -14.99 30.46
N GLY A 47 -28.27 -15.04 30.61
CA GLY A 47 -29.19 -13.98 30.16
C GLY A 47 -29.04 -13.57 28.70
N GLY A 48 -28.60 -14.46 27.80
CA GLY A 48 -28.35 -14.14 26.40
C GLY A 48 -26.96 -13.52 26.13
N ARG A 49 -26.13 -13.23 27.15
CA ARG A 49 -24.81 -12.59 27.02
C ARG A 49 -23.89 -13.34 26.07
N LEU A 50 -23.81 -14.67 26.16
CA LEU A 50 -22.99 -15.50 25.28
C LEU A 50 -23.45 -15.44 23.81
N ARG A 51 -24.78 -15.43 23.59
CA ARG A 51 -25.35 -15.30 22.24
C ARG A 51 -25.09 -13.90 21.67
N ALA A 52 -25.21 -12.85 22.47
CA ALA A 52 -24.89 -11.49 22.06
C ALA A 52 -23.40 -11.35 21.71
N ASN A 53 -22.50 -11.91 22.55
CA ASN A 53 -21.08 -11.92 22.27
C ASN A 53 -20.73 -12.70 20.98
N LEU A 54 -21.37 -13.85 20.76
CA LEU A 54 -21.18 -14.60 19.52
C LEU A 54 -21.63 -13.80 18.29
N ARG A 55 -22.80 -13.16 18.35
CA ARG A 55 -23.27 -12.27 17.25
C ARG A 55 -22.33 -11.11 17.01
N GLY A 56 -21.84 -10.46 18.08
CA GLY A 56 -20.84 -9.40 17.96
C GLY A 56 -19.59 -9.88 17.27
N LYS A 57 -19.06 -11.05 17.66
CA LYS A 57 -17.87 -11.63 17.01
C LYS A 57 -18.11 -12.08 15.57
N THR A 58 -19.32 -12.47 15.21
CA THR A 58 -19.68 -12.72 13.80
C THR A 58 -19.70 -11.43 12.99
N ALA A 59 -20.32 -10.37 13.53
CA ALA A 59 -20.31 -9.05 12.89
C ALA A 59 -18.88 -8.47 12.74
N ASP A 60 -18.00 -8.66 13.73
CA ASP A 60 -16.59 -8.29 13.64
C ASP A 60 -15.88 -9.02 12.47
N LEU A 61 -16.19 -10.31 12.27
CA LEU A 61 -15.66 -11.09 11.16
C LEU A 61 -16.18 -10.57 9.81
N ASP A 62 -17.48 -10.32 9.70
CA ASP A 62 -18.09 -9.78 8.48
C ASP A 62 -17.48 -8.41 8.13
N ALA A 63 -17.30 -7.53 9.13
CA ALA A 63 -16.64 -6.24 8.93
C ALA A 63 -15.18 -6.40 8.46
N ALA A 64 -14.45 -7.38 8.98
CA ALA A 64 -13.08 -7.66 8.55
C ALA A 64 -13.02 -8.17 7.09
N VAL A 65 -13.99 -8.99 6.67
CA VAL A 65 -14.13 -9.46 5.28
C VAL A 65 -14.41 -8.29 4.33
N GLU A 66 -15.33 -7.40 4.70
CA GLU A 66 -15.64 -6.23 3.89
C GLU A 66 -14.44 -5.26 3.81
N SER A 67 -13.71 -5.07 4.90
CA SER A 67 -12.48 -4.28 4.90
C SER A 67 -11.40 -4.88 3.99
N TYR A 68 -11.27 -6.20 3.97
CA TYR A 68 -10.37 -6.88 3.04
C TYR A 68 -10.80 -6.67 1.58
N ASN A 69 -12.08 -6.84 1.28
CA ASN A 69 -12.62 -6.62 -0.06
C ASN A 69 -12.39 -5.18 -0.54
N ALA A 70 -12.62 -4.19 0.33
CA ALA A 70 -12.34 -2.78 0.03
C ALA A 70 -10.85 -2.57 -0.30
N SER A 71 -9.94 -3.11 0.51
CA SER A 71 -8.49 -3.00 0.28
C SER A 71 -8.03 -3.62 -1.03
N VAL A 72 -8.65 -4.74 -1.44
CA VAL A 72 -8.37 -5.37 -2.74
C VAL A 72 -8.84 -4.49 -3.90
N LEU A 73 -10.05 -3.92 -3.79
CA LEU A 73 -10.58 -3.01 -4.80
C LEU A 73 -9.72 -1.74 -4.94
N ASP A 74 -9.30 -1.15 -3.83
CA ASP A 74 -8.43 0.02 -3.81
C ASP A 74 -7.09 -0.30 -4.50
N ALA A 75 -6.49 -1.45 -4.21
CA ALA A 75 -5.26 -1.87 -4.87
C ALA A 75 -5.42 -2.05 -6.39
N VAL A 76 -6.54 -2.58 -6.86
CA VAL A 76 -6.84 -2.71 -8.29
C VAL A 76 -7.02 -1.34 -8.94
N HIS A 77 -7.73 -0.43 -8.27
CA HIS A 77 -7.90 0.94 -8.76
C HIS A 77 -6.56 1.67 -8.85
N ASP A 78 -5.72 1.59 -7.83
CA ASP A 78 -4.38 2.20 -7.84
C ASP A 78 -3.55 1.74 -9.03
N VAL A 79 -3.52 0.43 -9.31
CA VAL A 79 -2.79 -0.11 -10.47
C VAL A 79 -3.39 0.41 -11.79
N ALA A 80 -4.71 0.42 -11.92
CA ALA A 80 -5.39 0.89 -13.13
C ALA A 80 -5.07 2.37 -13.40
N ASP A 81 -5.08 3.20 -12.38
CA ASP A 81 -4.76 4.64 -12.47
C ASP A 81 -3.29 4.87 -12.85
N GLN A 82 -2.36 4.10 -12.29
CA GLN A 82 -0.95 4.19 -12.67
C GLN A 82 -0.72 3.77 -14.13
N VAL A 83 -1.39 2.71 -14.60
CA VAL A 83 -1.31 2.27 -16.00
C VAL A 83 -1.90 3.33 -16.96
N ALA A 84 -3.04 3.91 -16.61
CA ALA A 84 -3.65 4.98 -17.40
C ALA A 84 -2.72 6.22 -17.45
N SER A 85 -2.13 6.61 -16.33
CA SER A 85 -1.16 7.69 -16.22
C SER A 85 0.09 7.42 -17.06
N ALA A 86 0.65 6.21 -17.00
CA ALA A 86 1.80 5.83 -17.80
C ALA A 86 1.55 5.96 -19.31
N ARG A 87 0.40 5.48 -19.78
CA ARG A 87 -0.01 5.62 -21.18
C ARG A 87 -0.20 7.08 -21.60
N SER A 88 -0.78 7.89 -20.72
CA SER A 88 -0.99 9.32 -20.95
C SER A 88 0.34 10.06 -21.08
N ILE A 89 1.27 9.82 -20.16
CA ILE A 89 2.60 10.47 -20.17
C ILE A 89 3.40 10.09 -21.42
N THR A 90 3.36 8.82 -21.84
CA THR A 90 4.05 8.39 -23.07
C THR A 90 3.54 9.15 -24.29
N ARG A 91 2.22 9.34 -24.41
CA ARG A 91 1.66 10.17 -25.50
C ARG A 91 2.09 11.63 -25.40
N GLN A 92 2.01 12.21 -24.18
CA GLN A 92 2.44 13.58 -23.95
C GLN A 92 3.92 13.80 -24.31
N GLN A 93 4.80 12.84 -23.98
CA GLN A 93 6.21 12.93 -24.36
C GLN A 93 6.40 12.94 -25.87
N THR A 94 5.65 12.14 -26.62
CA THR A 94 5.71 12.12 -28.09
C THR A 94 5.29 13.47 -28.68
N GLU A 95 4.17 14.02 -28.22
CA GLU A 95 3.68 15.33 -28.66
C GLU A 95 4.63 16.47 -28.28
N GLN A 96 5.19 16.38 -27.05
CA GLN A 96 6.16 17.37 -26.56
C GLN A 96 7.45 17.37 -27.38
N GLN A 97 7.95 16.20 -27.80
CA GLN A 97 9.10 16.09 -28.69
C GLN A 97 8.82 16.75 -30.05
N ALA A 98 7.62 16.55 -30.61
CA ALA A 98 7.21 17.19 -31.84
C ALA A 98 7.13 18.74 -31.70
N ALA A 99 6.54 19.19 -30.58
CA ALA A 99 6.46 20.63 -30.28
C ALA A 99 7.85 21.26 -30.09
N GLN A 100 8.74 20.60 -29.37
CA GLN A 100 10.13 21.06 -29.20
C GLN A 100 10.86 21.18 -30.56
N LYS A 101 10.76 20.14 -31.41
CA LYS A 101 11.36 20.14 -32.73
C LYS A 101 10.82 21.28 -33.60
N SER A 102 9.52 21.58 -33.53
CA SER A 102 8.89 22.68 -34.24
C SER A 102 9.39 24.04 -33.74
N ALA A 103 9.53 24.21 -32.41
CA ALA A 103 10.08 25.44 -31.84
C ALA A 103 11.55 25.65 -32.21
N GLU A 104 12.37 24.58 -32.20
CA GLU A 104 13.79 24.66 -32.64
C GLU A 104 13.92 25.00 -34.14
N SER A 105 13.03 24.46 -34.98
CA SER A 105 12.96 24.81 -36.40
C SER A 105 12.59 26.29 -36.59
N ALA A 106 11.58 26.77 -35.87
CA ALA A 106 11.18 28.18 -35.92
C ALA A 106 12.30 29.14 -35.48
N TYR A 107 13.04 28.76 -34.41
CA TYR A 107 14.22 29.50 -33.95
C TYR A 107 15.30 29.52 -35.04
N GLY A 108 15.60 28.40 -35.69
CA GLY A 108 16.54 28.32 -36.78
C GLY A 108 16.18 29.27 -37.95
N ILE A 109 14.91 29.31 -38.34
CA ILE A 109 14.40 30.23 -39.38
C ILE A 109 14.55 31.70 -38.94
N ALA A 110 14.20 32.01 -37.67
CA ALA A 110 14.32 33.39 -37.15
C ALA A 110 15.78 33.87 -37.21
N VAL A 111 16.75 33.02 -36.83
CA VAL A 111 18.19 33.31 -36.90
C VAL A 111 18.64 33.55 -38.34
N GLN A 112 18.21 32.70 -39.30
CA GLN A 112 18.55 32.85 -40.71
C GLN A 112 18.01 34.15 -41.28
N ARG A 113 16.75 34.50 -40.99
CA ARG A 113 16.13 35.76 -41.45
C ARG A 113 16.85 36.99 -40.88
N TYR A 114 17.23 36.93 -39.59
CA TYR A 114 18.00 38.00 -38.95
C TYR A 114 19.37 38.20 -39.64
N LYS A 115 20.12 37.10 -39.87
CA LYS A 115 21.42 37.11 -40.54
C LYS A 115 21.33 37.66 -41.97
N ALA A 116 20.21 37.42 -42.66
CA ALA A 116 19.95 37.96 -44.01
C ALA A 116 19.44 39.39 -43.99
N GLY A 117 19.34 40.06 -42.85
CA GLY A 117 18.79 41.41 -42.72
C GLY A 117 17.28 41.51 -42.91
N LEU A 118 16.57 40.38 -42.94
CA LEU A 118 15.13 40.30 -43.22
C LEU A 118 14.27 40.21 -41.92
N GLY A 119 14.87 40.41 -40.76
CA GLY A 119 14.18 40.31 -39.48
C GLY A 119 14.84 41.10 -38.37
N ASN A 120 14.06 41.33 -37.31
CA ASN A 120 14.52 41.98 -36.09
C ASN A 120 15.07 40.95 -35.09
N TYR A 121 16.12 41.31 -34.35
CA TYR A 121 16.69 40.46 -33.30
C TYR A 121 15.68 40.08 -32.20
N LEU A 122 14.68 40.92 -31.94
CA LEU A 122 13.59 40.59 -31.00
C LEU A 122 12.83 39.31 -31.40
N ASN A 123 12.67 39.07 -32.70
CA ASN A 123 12.03 37.85 -33.20
C ASN A 123 12.87 36.59 -32.88
N VAL A 124 14.21 36.73 -32.90
CA VAL A 124 15.14 35.64 -32.52
C VAL A 124 15.00 35.34 -31.03
N LEU A 125 15.00 36.36 -30.17
CA LEU A 125 14.84 36.20 -28.71
C LEU A 125 13.48 35.60 -28.36
N THR A 126 12.42 36.00 -29.04
CA THR A 126 11.07 35.40 -28.82
C THR A 126 11.05 33.92 -29.19
N ALA A 127 11.65 33.57 -30.33
CA ALA A 127 11.74 32.16 -30.74
C ALA A 127 12.61 31.32 -29.79
N GLU A 128 13.74 31.90 -29.30
CA GLU A 128 14.61 31.26 -28.32
C GLU A 128 13.87 31.02 -27.02
N THR A 129 13.11 31.99 -26.51
CA THR A 129 12.29 31.84 -25.30
C THR A 129 11.31 30.68 -25.45
N ASN A 130 10.67 30.54 -26.63
CA ASN A 130 9.77 29.42 -26.90
C ASN A 130 10.50 28.06 -26.85
N VAL A 131 11.73 27.98 -27.43
CA VAL A 131 12.54 26.74 -27.31
C VAL A 131 12.85 26.42 -25.87
N LEU A 132 13.24 27.39 -25.06
CA LEU A 132 13.53 27.17 -23.64
C LEU A 132 12.29 26.69 -22.86
N VAL A 133 11.12 27.25 -23.17
CA VAL A 133 9.84 26.78 -22.56
C VAL A 133 9.57 25.31 -22.93
N GLN A 134 9.71 24.94 -24.22
CA GLN A 134 9.49 23.58 -24.66
C GLN A 134 10.49 22.58 -24.02
N ARG A 135 11.75 22.95 -23.91
CA ARG A 135 12.79 22.13 -23.26
C ARG A 135 12.47 21.91 -21.77
N ARG A 136 12.04 22.97 -21.08
CA ARG A 136 11.61 22.84 -19.67
C ARG A 136 10.44 21.87 -19.53
N GLN A 137 9.42 22.01 -20.37
CA GLN A 137 8.26 21.10 -20.36
C GLN A 137 8.66 19.65 -20.64
N ALA A 138 9.62 19.41 -21.53
CA ALA A 138 10.13 18.07 -21.80
C ALA A 138 10.82 17.45 -20.57
N VAL A 139 11.61 18.24 -19.83
CA VAL A 139 12.25 17.79 -18.58
C VAL A 139 11.20 17.49 -17.51
N ASP A 140 10.19 18.35 -17.35
CA ASP A 140 9.11 18.14 -16.39
C ASP A 140 8.31 16.86 -16.71
N LEU A 141 8.04 16.59 -17.98
CA LEU A 141 7.40 15.34 -18.40
C LEU A 141 8.27 14.10 -18.18
N ALA A 142 9.59 14.23 -18.39
CA ALA A 142 10.52 13.14 -18.09
C ALA A 142 10.54 12.80 -16.59
N ALA A 143 10.55 13.82 -15.72
CA ALA A 143 10.46 13.61 -14.27
C ALA A 143 9.14 12.91 -13.87
N ARG A 144 7.99 13.39 -14.40
CA ARG A 144 6.70 12.75 -14.17
C ARG A 144 6.64 11.30 -14.65
N ALA A 145 7.32 10.99 -15.75
CA ALA A 145 7.39 9.61 -16.25
C ALA A 145 8.09 8.68 -15.25
N LEU A 146 9.15 9.15 -14.59
CA LEU A 146 9.82 8.40 -13.52
C LEU A 146 8.93 8.24 -12.30
N ASP A 147 8.23 9.30 -11.89
CA ASP A 147 7.29 9.23 -10.76
C ASP A 147 6.20 8.18 -10.99
N VAL A 148 5.64 8.15 -12.19
CA VAL A 148 4.61 7.14 -12.55
C VAL A 148 5.19 5.73 -12.58
N GLN A 149 6.43 5.53 -13.05
CA GLN A 149 7.09 4.22 -13.00
C GLN A 149 7.28 3.74 -11.57
N VAL A 150 7.73 4.62 -10.67
CA VAL A 150 7.86 4.32 -9.24
C VAL A 150 6.49 4.03 -8.63
N GLY A 151 5.47 4.84 -8.97
CA GLY A 151 4.09 4.64 -8.54
C GLY A 151 3.53 3.28 -8.96
N LEU A 152 3.76 2.88 -10.21
CA LEU A 152 3.35 1.59 -10.73
C LEU A 152 4.07 0.44 -10.02
N ALA A 153 5.39 0.52 -9.84
CA ALA A 153 6.14 -0.48 -9.10
C ALA A 153 5.64 -0.64 -7.66
N ARG A 154 5.28 0.47 -7.01
CA ARG A 154 4.69 0.46 -5.65
C ARG A 154 3.30 -0.15 -5.64
N ALA A 155 2.42 0.21 -6.58
CA ALA A 155 1.05 -0.29 -6.66
C ALA A 155 1.00 -1.81 -6.88
N VAL A 156 1.98 -2.37 -7.62
CA VAL A 156 2.12 -3.82 -7.86
C VAL A 156 2.83 -4.53 -6.68
N GLY A 157 3.22 -3.81 -5.62
CA GLY A 157 3.83 -4.38 -4.43
C GLY A 157 5.37 -4.48 -4.47
N GLY A 158 6.05 -3.76 -5.36
CA GLY A 158 7.51 -3.63 -5.37
C GLY A 158 8.31 -4.87 -5.80
N GLY A 159 7.68 -6.02 -6.00
CA GLY A 159 8.32 -7.30 -6.31
C GLY A 159 8.00 -7.87 -7.70
N TYR A 160 7.28 -7.12 -8.54
CA TYR A 160 6.95 -7.58 -9.88
C TYR A 160 8.18 -7.50 -10.80
N THR A 161 8.81 -8.64 -11.03
CA THR A 161 9.69 -8.82 -12.18
C THR A 161 8.81 -9.29 -13.34
N ALA A 162 8.64 -8.46 -14.38
CA ALA A 162 8.02 -8.92 -15.62
C ALA A 162 8.74 -10.18 -16.05
N ALA A 163 8.05 -11.34 -16.02
CA ALA A 163 8.57 -12.54 -16.63
C ALA A 163 8.88 -12.18 -18.10
N ALA A 164 10.12 -12.34 -18.49
CA ALA A 164 10.52 -12.11 -19.86
C ALA A 164 9.58 -12.92 -20.75
N LEU A 165 8.74 -12.22 -21.52
CA LEU A 165 7.92 -12.88 -22.54
C LEU A 165 8.89 -13.66 -23.42
N PRO A 166 8.67 -14.94 -23.66
CA PRO A 166 9.52 -15.68 -24.58
C PRO A 166 9.47 -14.95 -25.92
N VAL A 167 10.63 -14.45 -26.34
CA VAL A 167 10.80 -13.90 -27.69
C VAL A 167 10.48 -15.05 -28.62
N GLN A 168 9.31 -15.01 -29.26
CA GLN A 168 9.03 -15.88 -30.39
C GLN A 168 10.06 -15.53 -31.47
N GLN A 169 11.08 -16.36 -31.57
CA GLN A 169 11.92 -16.38 -32.75
C GLN A 169 11.00 -16.71 -33.94
N VAL A 170 10.69 -15.69 -34.72
CA VAL A 170 10.12 -15.86 -36.04
C VAL A 170 11.21 -16.60 -36.83
N ALA A 171 11.05 -17.93 -36.95
CA ALA A 171 11.83 -18.72 -37.85
C ALA A 171 11.54 -18.21 -39.27
N GLY A 172 12.55 -17.57 -39.89
CA GLY A 172 12.51 -17.24 -41.29
C GLY A 172 12.52 -18.51 -42.14
N GLU A 173 11.57 -18.64 -42.98
CA GLU A 173 11.67 -19.34 -44.26
C GLU A 173 11.58 -18.31 -45.38
#